data_d0f651e67c1c000f817f2d58ddd6d070
#
_entry.id   d0f651e67c1c000f817f2d58ddd6d070
#
_cell.length_a   1.000
_cell.length_b   1.000
_cell.length_c   1.000
_cell.angle_alpha   90.00
_cell.angle_beta   90.00
_cell.angle_gamma   90.00
#
_symmetry.space_group_name_H-M   'P 1'
#
loop_
_entity.id
_entity.type
_entity.pdbx_description
1 polymer ?
#
loop_
_entity_poly.entity_id
_entity_poly.type
_entity_poly.pdbx_seq_one_letter_code
_entity_poly.pdbx_strand_id
1 'polypeptide(L)'
;MTATFGLLGRKLGHSFSPQIHRQIGEAAGRTYDYVLFEKEPGELEAFIKGGEWEGLNVTVPYKEDVIPFLDELSGEAAAIGAVNTIVRKDGKLIGYNTDYYGFMHTLDINGVRVEGAKCLVLGAGGASKAVCAVLKDMGAGQMVVMSRSGDVTFADLSEHKDADILINTTPVGMYPDTGKSLVYPGTFTKLKWVVDLIYNPLRTNLLCQAK
;
A
#
# COMPACT_ATOMS: atom_id res chain seq x y z
N MET A 1 26.96 16.73 7.28
CA MET A 1 26.63 15.31 7.17
C MET A 1 25.57 15.17 6.12
N THR A 2 25.63 14.16 5.27
CA THR A 2 24.59 13.88 4.26
C THR A 2 23.37 13.34 5.01
N ALA A 3 22.16 13.84 4.69
CA ALA A 3 20.93 13.35 5.31
C ALA A 3 20.69 11.88 4.90
N THR A 4 20.35 11.03 5.86
CA THR A 4 20.08 9.62 5.62
C THR A 4 18.57 9.38 5.65
N PHE A 5 18.05 8.81 4.58
CA PHE A 5 16.68 8.32 4.45
C PHE A 5 16.71 6.81 4.16
N GLY A 6 15.58 6.15 4.27
CA GLY A 6 15.57 4.74 3.90
C GLY A 6 14.23 4.07 3.89
N LEU A 7 14.23 2.79 3.52
CA LEU A 7 13.09 1.91 3.58
C LEU A 7 13.26 0.91 4.72
N LEU A 8 12.32 0.89 5.64
CA LEU A 8 12.23 -0.08 6.72
C LEU A 8 11.29 -1.22 6.36
N GLY A 9 11.76 -2.44 6.44
CA GLY A 9 10.98 -3.66 6.23
C GLY A 9 11.72 -4.89 6.74
N ARG A 10 11.11 -6.07 6.58
CA ARG A 10 11.74 -7.31 7.05
C ARG A 10 12.69 -7.92 6.02
N LYS A 11 12.29 -7.90 4.73
CA LYS A 11 13.09 -8.38 3.58
C LYS A 11 12.87 -7.46 2.40
N LEU A 12 13.93 -6.84 1.90
CA LEU A 12 13.89 -5.73 0.96
C LEU A 12 14.68 -5.97 -0.35
N GLY A 13 15.22 -7.17 -0.54
CA GLY A 13 16.17 -7.51 -1.61
C GLY A 13 15.76 -7.19 -3.05
N HIS A 14 14.50 -6.82 -3.31
CA HIS A 14 13.97 -6.46 -4.64
C HIS A 14 13.35 -5.08 -4.68
N SER A 15 13.67 -4.19 -3.73
CA SER A 15 13.10 -2.85 -3.66
C SER A 15 13.71 -1.90 -4.70
N PHE A 16 12.84 -1.21 -5.45
CA PHE A 16 13.23 -0.12 -6.36
C PHE A 16 13.37 1.24 -5.65
N SER A 17 13.04 1.33 -4.36
CA SER A 17 13.06 2.60 -3.61
C SER A 17 14.41 3.33 -3.68
N PRO A 18 15.59 2.70 -3.55
CA PRO A 18 16.86 3.40 -3.67
C PRO A 18 17.07 4.06 -5.04
N GLN A 19 16.65 3.39 -6.12
CA GLN A 19 16.76 3.92 -7.47
C GLN A 19 15.80 5.10 -7.68
N ILE A 20 14.55 4.97 -7.22
CA ILE A 20 13.53 6.03 -7.31
C ILE A 20 13.99 7.27 -6.55
N HIS A 21 14.44 7.10 -5.31
CA HIS A 21 14.88 8.23 -4.48
C HIS A 21 16.13 8.91 -5.01
N ARG A 22 17.05 8.17 -5.63
CA ARG A 22 18.20 8.78 -6.33
C ARG A 22 17.73 9.71 -7.46
N GLN A 23 16.81 9.23 -8.30
CA GLN A 23 16.26 10.04 -9.41
C GLN A 23 15.50 11.26 -8.91
N ILE A 24 14.73 11.12 -7.82
CA ILE A 24 14.04 12.25 -7.17
C ILE A 24 15.05 13.27 -6.66
N GLY A 25 16.12 12.82 -6.00
CA GLY A 25 17.21 13.68 -5.51
C GLY A 25 17.88 14.47 -6.64
N GLU A 26 18.26 13.78 -7.72
CA GLU A 26 18.86 14.38 -8.91
C GLU A 26 17.93 15.43 -9.53
N ALA A 27 16.66 15.10 -9.71
CA ALA A 27 15.66 16.04 -10.26
C ALA A 27 15.41 17.26 -9.37
N ALA A 28 15.52 17.09 -8.04
CA ALA A 28 15.36 18.16 -7.06
C ALA A 28 16.66 18.95 -6.77
N GLY A 29 17.79 18.57 -7.38
CA GLY A 29 19.10 19.16 -7.09
C GLY A 29 19.57 18.91 -5.66
N ARG A 30 19.17 17.79 -5.05
CA ARG A 30 19.49 17.42 -3.66
C ARG A 30 20.27 16.10 -3.63
N THR A 31 21.26 16.04 -2.74
CA THR A 31 22.02 14.81 -2.45
C THR A 31 21.67 14.32 -1.07
N TYR A 32 21.26 13.06 -0.97
CA TYR A 32 21.03 12.33 0.28
C TYR A 32 21.25 10.84 0.06
N ASP A 33 21.50 10.13 1.15
CA ASP A 33 21.64 8.68 1.12
C ASP A 33 20.26 8.03 1.34
N TYR A 34 19.96 6.98 0.55
CA TYR A 34 18.76 6.19 0.74
C TYR A 34 19.13 4.71 0.94
N VAL A 35 18.86 4.19 2.14
CA VAL A 35 19.32 2.90 2.64
C VAL A 35 18.17 1.92 2.84
N LEU A 36 18.41 0.63 2.60
CA LEU A 36 17.47 -0.43 2.94
C LEU A 36 17.77 -0.94 4.37
N PHE A 37 16.82 -0.74 5.27
CA PHE A 37 16.89 -1.17 6.67
C PHE A 37 16.07 -2.45 6.88
N GLU A 38 16.72 -3.61 6.78
CA GLU A 38 16.11 -4.88 7.15
C GLU A 38 16.22 -5.09 8.65
N LYS A 39 15.07 -5.27 9.32
CA LYS A 39 14.99 -5.43 10.77
C LYS A 39 14.05 -6.59 11.12
N GLU A 40 14.40 -7.31 12.18
CA GLU A 40 13.48 -8.24 12.81
C GLU A 40 12.54 -7.52 13.80
N PRO A 41 11.35 -8.08 14.12
CA PRO A 41 10.35 -7.39 14.94
C PRO A 41 10.89 -6.85 16.28
N GLY A 42 11.76 -7.59 16.95
CA GLY A 42 12.34 -7.19 18.24
C GLY A 42 13.34 -6.03 18.17
N GLU A 43 13.77 -5.63 16.96
CA GLU A 43 14.72 -4.52 16.78
C GLU A 43 14.03 -3.18 16.48
N LEU A 44 12.70 -3.20 16.19
CA LEU A 44 11.98 -2.02 15.68
C LEU A 44 12.05 -0.83 16.62
N GLU A 45 11.73 -1.02 17.90
CA GLU A 45 11.70 0.08 18.87
C GLU A 45 13.06 0.76 18.98
N ALA A 46 14.11 -0.02 19.19
CA ALA A 46 15.48 0.52 19.31
C ALA A 46 15.93 1.24 18.03
N PHE A 47 15.60 0.68 16.86
CA PHE A 47 15.94 1.28 15.58
C PHE A 47 15.15 2.58 15.31
N ILE A 48 13.84 2.62 15.59
CA ILE A 48 12.99 3.78 15.33
C ILE A 48 13.36 4.93 16.27
N LYS A 49 13.55 4.66 17.58
CA LYS A 49 13.86 5.69 18.56
C LYS A 49 15.33 6.15 18.51
N GLY A 50 16.26 5.24 18.27
CA GLY A 50 17.70 5.50 18.33
C GLY A 50 18.43 5.63 17.01
N GLY A 51 17.76 5.43 15.86
CA GLY A 51 18.44 5.42 14.55
C GLY A 51 18.88 6.81 14.07
N GLU A 52 20.01 6.84 13.38
CA GLU A 52 20.56 8.05 12.73
C GLU A 52 19.99 8.19 11.33
N TRP A 53 18.74 8.61 11.22
CA TRP A 53 18.01 8.85 9.96
C TRP A 53 17.06 10.04 10.12
N GLU A 54 16.77 10.73 9.00
CA GLU A 54 15.88 11.89 8.94
C GLU A 54 14.45 11.51 8.56
N GLY A 55 14.29 10.45 7.77
CA GLY A 55 12.98 9.94 7.37
C GLY A 55 13.05 8.52 6.86
N LEU A 56 11.96 7.79 7.05
CA LEU A 56 11.81 6.40 6.63
C LEU A 56 10.54 6.21 5.83
N ASN A 57 10.64 5.44 4.75
CA ASN A 57 9.47 4.71 4.26
C ASN A 57 9.34 3.41 5.06
N VAL A 58 8.12 2.95 5.27
CA VAL A 58 7.83 1.69 5.98
C VAL A 58 7.01 0.78 5.08
N THR A 59 7.47 -0.47 4.95
CA THR A 59 6.76 -1.49 4.17
C THR A 59 6.45 -2.73 5.00
N VAL A 60 5.92 -3.74 4.34
CA VAL A 60 5.51 -5.02 4.94
C VAL A 60 6.65 -5.64 5.76
N PRO A 61 6.37 -6.16 6.98
CA PRO A 61 5.05 -6.23 7.62
C PRO A 61 4.73 -5.04 8.55
N TYR A 62 5.57 -4.05 8.68
CA TYR A 62 5.73 -3.13 9.81
C TYR A 62 4.84 -1.88 9.80
N LYS A 63 3.97 -1.69 8.80
CA LYS A 63 3.14 -0.46 8.70
C LYS A 63 2.24 -0.18 9.90
N GLU A 64 1.85 -1.22 10.65
CA GLU A 64 1.08 -1.11 11.88
C GLU A 64 1.98 -1.16 13.11
N ASP A 65 2.99 -2.03 13.09
CA ASP A 65 3.88 -2.30 14.22
C ASP A 65 4.73 -1.10 14.64
N VAL A 66 4.96 -0.13 13.72
CA VAL A 66 5.73 1.08 14.03
C VAL A 66 4.95 2.13 14.82
N ILE A 67 3.61 2.09 14.78
CA ILE A 67 2.74 3.12 15.37
C ILE A 67 3.03 3.36 16.86
N PRO A 68 3.21 2.33 17.71
CA PRO A 68 3.48 2.53 19.15
C PRO A 68 4.80 3.27 19.45
N PHE A 69 5.69 3.40 18.47
CA PHE A 69 7.00 4.02 18.64
C PHE A 69 7.04 5.47 18.14
N LEU A 70 5.92 6.01 17.64
CA LEU A 70 5.80 7.35 17.09
C LEU A 70 5.18 8.32 18.11
N ASP A 71 5.57 9.60 18.02
CA ASP A 71 5.04 10.64 18.89
C ASP A 71 3.71 11.19 18.38
N GLU A 72 3.54 11.26 17.06
CA GLU A 72 2.34 11.82 16.41
C GLU A 72 1.98 11.02 15.14
N LEU A 73 0.71 11.04 14.78
CA LEU A 73 0.20 10.55 13.50
C LEU A 73 -0.52 11.67 12.76
N SER A 74 -0.37 11.70 11.44
CA SER A 74 -1.23 12.51 10.59
C SER A 74 -2.69 12.02 10.65
N GLY A 75 -3.64 12.86 10.25
CA GLY A 75 -5.06 12.52 10.32
C GLY A 75 -5.41 11.25 9.54
N GLU A 76 -4.88 11.11 8.32
CA GLU A 76 -5.07 9.94 7.47
C GLU A 76 -4.38 8.68 8.04
N ALA A 77 -3.15 8.81 8.55
CA ALA A 77 -2.46 7.67 9.16
C ALA A 77 -3.19 7.15 10.40
N ALA A 78 -3.74 8.06 11.24
CA ALA A 78 -4.55 7.71 12.39
C ALA A 78 -5.87 7.04 11.99
N ALA A 79 -6.57 7.58 10.98
CA ALA A 79 -7.83 7.02 10.49
C ALA A 79 -7.65 5.64 9.83
N ILE A 80 -6.54 5.43 9.12
CA ILE A 80 -6.20 4.17 8.45
C ILE A 80 -5.68 3.13 9.45
N GLY A 81 -4.99 3.58 10.51
CA GLY A 81 -4.29 2.70 11.45
C GLY A 81 -3.06 2.03 10.83
N ALA A 82 -2.39 2.69 9.88
CA ALA A 82 -1.17 2.21 9.25
C ALA A 82 -0.28 3.37 8.80
N VAL A 83 1.03 3.22 8.95
CA VAL A 83 2.07 4.20 8.59
C VAL A 83 2.97 3.62 7.52
N ASN A 84 3.18 4.36 6.43
CA ASN A 84 4.15 4.01 5.40
C ASN A 84 5.31 5.00 5.28
N THR A 85 5.25 6.10 6.03
CA THR A 85 6.29 7.14 6.04
C THR A 85 6.44 7.73 7.44
N ILE A 86 7.66 7.78 7.95
CA ILE A 86 8.01 8.39 9.23
C ILE A 86 8.96 9.55 8.95
N VAL A 87 8.71 10.69 9.55
CA VAL A 87 9.55 11.88 9.45
C VAL A 87 10.01 12.29 10.84
N ARG A 88 11.30 12.59 10.98
CA ARG A 88 11.86 13.21 12.18
C ARG A 88 11.78 14.73 12.02
N LYS A 89 10.98 15.40 12.83
CA LYS A 89 10.78 16.84 12.78
C LYS A 89 10.70 17.43 14.19
N ASP A 90 11.51 18.45 14.47
CA ASP A 90 11.54 19.14 15.76
C ASP A 90 11.69 18.20 16.97
N GLY A 91 12.51 17.14 16.81
CA GLY A 91 12.74 16.10 17.81
C GLY A 91 11.64 15.06 17.95
N LYS A 92 10.54 15.17 17.19
CA LYS A 92 9.42 14.22 17.19
C LYS A 92 9.46 13.28 15.98
N LEU A 93 8.90 12.08 16.16
CA LEU A 93 8.66 11.09 15.13
C LEU A 93 7.19 11.16 14.69
N ILE A 94 6.95 11.60 13.46
CA ILE A 94 5.59 11.79 12.94
C ILE A 94 5.33 10.77 11.84
N GLY A 95 4.24 10.00 11.98
CA GLY A 95 3.81 8.99 11.01
C GLY A 95 2.78 9.50 10.02
N TYR A 96 2.99 9.16 8.75
CA TYR A 96 2.12 9.50 7.62
C TYR A 96 1.72 8.24 6.84
N ASN A 97 0.63 8.35 6.07
CA ASN A 97 0.26 7.33 5.10
C ASN A 97 0.06 7.94 3.71
N THR A 98 1.12 7.88 2.90
CA THR A 98 1.11 8.41 1.53
C THR A 98 0.46 7.50 0.51
N ASP A 99 0.19 6.21 0.85
CA ASP A 99 -0.56 5.28 0.00
C ASP A 99 -1.99 5.80 -0.25
N TYR A 100 -2.58 6.49 0.75
CA TYR A 100 -3.90 7.11 0.63
C TYR A 100 -3.97 8.07 -0.57
N TYR A 101 -3.08 9.06 -0.59
CA TYR A 101 -3.05 10.06 -1.67
C TYR A 101 -2.64 9.45 -3.02
N GLY A 102 -1.70 8.51 -3.01
CA GLY A 102 -1.26 7.82 -4.21
C GLY A 102 -2.38 7.02 -4.86
N PHE A 103 -3.16 6.29 -4.07
CA PHE A 103 -4.29 5.50 -4.57
C PHE A 103 -5.44 6.39 -5.04
N MET A 104 -5.80 7.41 -4.27
CA MET A 104 -6.83 8.38 -4.67
C MET A 104 -6.47 9.04 -6.01
N HIS A 105 -5.25 9.52 -6.16
CA HIS A 105 -4.76 10.10 -7.41
C HIS A 105 -4.80 9.09 -8.58
N THR A 106 -4.46 7.83 -8.32
CA THR A 106 -4.52 6.77 -9.34
C THR A 106 -5.95 6.58 -9.86
N LEU A 107 -6.95 6.60 -8.98
CA LEU A 107 -8.36 6.49 -9.40
C LEU A 107 -8.79 7.72 -10.21
N ASP A 108 -8.44 8.92 -9.75
CA ASP A 108 -8.81 10.19 -10.37
C ASP A 108 -8.27 10.33 -11.80
N ILE A 109 -6.96 10.11 -12.00
CA ILE A 109 -6.33 10.27 -13.34
C ILE A 109 -6.81 9.23 -14.35
N ASN A 110 -7.33 8.10 -13.90
CA ASN A 110 -7.90 7.06 -14.75
C ASN A 110 -9.42 7.19 -14.91
N GLY A 111 -10.06 8.19 -14.28
CA GLY A 111 -11.48 8.43 -14.37
C GLY A 111 -12.34 7.34 -13.73
N VAL A 112 -11.80 6.64 -12.70
CA VAL A 112 -12.52 5.59 -11.98
C VAL A 112 -13.57 6.22 -11.08
N ARG A 113 -14.86 6.00 -11.39
CA ARG A 113 -15.97 6.52 -10.58
C ARG A 113 -16.31 5.56 -9.46
N VAL A 114 -16.02 5.98 -8.24
CA VAL A 114 -16.22 5.19 -7.01
C VAL A 114 -17.58 5.43 -6.38
N GLU A 115 -18.14 6.64 -6.53
CA GLU A 115 -19.41 7.04 -5.90
C GLU A 115 -20.54 6.04 -6.22
N GLY A 116 -21.15 5.50 -5.17
CA GLY A 116 -22.24 4.51 -5.27
C GLY A 116 -21.81 3.11 -5.75
N ALA A 117 -20.55 2.90 -6.13
CA ALA A 117 -20.08 1.62 -6.66
C ALA A 117 -19.96 0.55 -5.57
N LYS A 118 -20.15 -0.72 -5.95
CA LYS A 118 -19.77 -1.89 -5.14
C LYS A 118 -18.30 -2.23 -5.44
N CYS A 119 -17.45 -2.08 -4.43
CA CYS A 119 -16.02 -2.33 -4.51
C CYS A 119 -15.65 -3.63 -3.80
N LEU A 120 -14.97 -4.54 -4.50
CA LEU A 120 -14.40 -5.76 -3.94
C LEU A 120 -12.89 -5.60 -3.81
N VAL A 121 -12.39 -5.59 -2.56
CA VAL A 121 -10.97 -5.43 -2.23
C VAL A 121 -10.40 -6.77 -1.84
N LEU A 122 -9.41 -7.24 -2.58
CA LEU A 122 -8.70 -8.50 -2.30
C LEU A 122 -7.50 -8.22 -1.39
N GLY A 123 -7.53 -8.78 -0.18
CA GLY A 123 -6.51 -8.60 0.86
C GLY A 123 -6.97 -7.75 2.03
N ALA A 124 -6.43 -7.98 3.22
CA ALA A 124 -6.77 -7.30 4.48
C ALA A 124 -5.54 -6.71 5.21
N GLY A 125 -4.44 -6.44 4.47
CA GLY A 125 -3.21 -5.85 5.03
C GLY A 125 -3.23 -4.31 5.04
N GLY A 126 -2.09 -3.69 5.40
CA GLY A 126 -1.97 -2.24 5.48
C GLY A 126 -2.32 -1.48 4.19
N ALA A 127 -2.01 -2.05 3.01
CA ALA A 127 -2.42 -1.46 1.73
C ALA A 127 -3.94 -1.48 1.56
N SER A 128 -4.62 -2.57 1.94
CA SER A 128 -6.08 -2.66 1.91
C SER A 128 -6.75 -1.60 2.79
N LYS A 129 -6.19 -1.31 3.97
CA LYS A 129 -6.71 -0.28 4.87
C LYS A 129 -6.69 1.10 4.21
N ALA A 130 -5.58 1.47 3.56
CA ALA A 130 -5.49 2.74 2.82
C ALA A 130 -6.49 2.80 1.65
N VAL A 131 -6.60 1.72 0.88
CA VAL A 131 -7.58 1.59 -0.21
C VAL A 131 -9.01 1.77 0.31
N CYS A 132 -9.38 1.08 1.39
CA CYS A 132 -10.73 1.18 1.97
C CYS A 132 -11.03 2.59 2.49
N ALA A 133 -10.05 3.30 3.07
CA ALA A 133 -10.23 4.68 3.49
C ALA A 133 -10.54 5.59 2.29
N VAL A 134 -9.76 5.48 1.20
CA VAL A 134 -9.99 6.24 -0.02
C VAL A 134 -11.37 5.92 -0.62
N LEU A 135 -11.72 4.66 -0.76
CA LEU A 135 -13.03 4.25 -1.32
C LEU A 135 -14.20 4.81 -0.51
N LYS A 136 -14.07 4.80 0.83
CA LYS A 136 -15.06 5.38 1.74
C LYS A 136 -15.21 6.88 1.50
N ASP A 137 -14.09 7.61 1.46
CA ASP A 137 -14.09 9.06 1.28
C ASP A 137 -14.56 9.49 -0.11
N MET A 138 -14.36 8.63 -1.14
CA MET A 138 -14.88 8.82 -2.49
C MET A 138 -16.34 8.33 -2.65
N GLY A 139 -17.02 7.92 -1.57
CA GLY A 139 -18.44 7.61 -1.58
C GLY A 139 -18.82 6.25 -2.16
N ALA A 140 -17.98 5.22 -2.00
CA ALA A 140 -18.35 3.85 -2.38
C ALA A 140 -19.66 3.42 -1.72
N GLY A 141 -20.58 2.85 -2.51
CA GLY A 141 -21.90 2.42 -2.02
C GLY A 141 -21.79 1.16 -1.15
N GLN A 142 -20.90 0.26 -1.51
CA GLN A 142 -20.59 -0.95 -0.74
C GLN A 142 -19.10 -1.30 -0.87
N MET A 143 -18.48 -1.66 0.22
CA MET A 143 -17.12 -2.20 0.24
C MET A 143 -17.12 -3.59 0.85
N VAL A 144 -16.48 -4.53 0.16
CA VAL A 144 -16.28 -5.91 0.64
C VAL A 144 -14.80 -6.19 0.62
N VAL A 145 -14.23 -6.49 1.78
CA VAL A 145 -12.83 -6.90 1.92
C VAL A 145 -12.77 -8.42 2.00
N MET A 146 -12.18 -9.03 0.99
CA MET A 146 -12.05 -10.48 0.88
C MET A 146 -10.63 -10.91 1.21
N SER A 147 -10.48 -11.83 2.14
CA SER A 147 -9.17 -12.33 2.56
C SER A 147 -9.20 -13.83 2.90
N ARG A 148 -8.04 -14.38 3.24
CA ARG A 148 -7.93 -15.82 3.60
C ARG A 148 -8.57 -16.16 4.95
N SER A 149 -8.65 -15.19 5.86
CA SER A 149 -9.06 -15.37 7.26
C SER A 149 -9.95 -14.23 7.79
N GLY A 150 -10.57 -13.44 6.89
CA GLY A 150 -11.53 -12.39 7.26
C GLY A 150 -12.96 -12.92 7.35
N ASP A 151 -13.91 -12.01 7.61
CA ASP A 151 -15.35 -12.30 7.64
C ASP A 151 -15.86 -12.76 6.27
N VAL A 152 -15.27 -12.23 5.17
CA VAL A 152 -15.53 -12.64 3.79
C VAL A 152 -14.28 -13.31 3.24
N THR A 153 -14.43 -14.53 2.78
CA THR A 153 -13.33 -15.37 2.25
C THR A 153 -13.49 -15.60 0.75
N PHE A 154 -12.50 -16.22 0.12
CA PHE A 154 -12.57 -16.57 -1.30
C PHE A 154 -13.65 -17.64 -1.60
N ALA A 155 -14.16 -18.35 -0.60
CA ALA A 155 -15.30 -19.26 -0.74
C ALA A 155 -16.59 -18.49 -1.03
N ASP A 156 -16.70 -17.25 -0.57
CA ASP A 156 -17.87 -16.38 -0.70
C ASP A 156 -17.87 -15.56 -2.00
N LEU A 157 -16.88 -15.77 -2.88
CA LEU A 157 -16.70 -15.00 -4.13
C LEU A 157 -17.96 -15.00 -5.01
N SER A 158 -18.73 -16.08 -5.01
CA SER A 158 -19.96 -16.21 -5.80
C SER A 158 -21.01 -15.15 -5.45
N GLU A 159 -21.04 -14.68 -4.20
CA GLU A 159 -21.99 -13.69 -3.69
C GLU A 159 -21.61 -12.23 -4.07
N HIS A 160 -20.39 -12.05 -4.58
CA HIS A 160 -19.83 -10.72 -4.87
C HIS A 160 -19.45 -10.51 -6.35
N LYS A 161 -19.94 -11.38 -7.25
CA LYS A 161 -19.71 -11.26 -8.71
C LYS A 161 -20.41 -10.07 -9.37
N ASP A 162 -21.24 -9.36 -8.63
CA ASP A 162 -21.90 -8.12 -9.03
C ASP A 162 -21.10 -6.85 -8.67
N ALA A 163 -19.85 -6.99 -8.24
CA ALA A 163 -18.97 -5.85 -7.97
C ALA A 163 -18.72 -5.02 -9.23
N ASP A 164 -18.71 -3.69 -9.07
CA ASP A 164 -18.39 -2.72 -10.14
C ASP A 164 -16.88 -2.51 -10.27
N ILE A 165 -16.16 -2.58 -9.13
CA ILE A 165 -14.72 -2.34 -9.07
C ILE A 165 -14.05 -3.48 -8.29
N LEU A 166 -13.01 -4.07 -8.88
CA LEU A 166 -12.17 -5.09 -8.26
C LEU A 166 -10.79 -4.52 -8.01
N ILE A 167 -10.31 -4.58 -6.76
CA ILE A 167 -9.01 -4.02 -6.38
C ILE A 167 -8.14 -5.11 -5.75
N ASN A 168 -6.96 -5.39 -6.33
CA ASN A 168 -5.99 -6.29 -5.73
C ASN A 168 -4.99 -5.52 -4.86
N THR A 169 -5.02 -5.79 -3.56
CA THR A 169 -4.08 -5.25 -2.56
C THR A 169 -3.13 -6.33 -2.02
N THR A 170 -3.17 -7.54 -2.60
CA THR A 170 -2.34 -8.68 -2.20
C THR A 170 -1.06 -8.75 -3.05
N PRO A 171 -0.03 -9.48 -2.62
CA PRO A 171 1.15 -9.73 -3.45
C PRO A 171 0.94 -10.83 -4.52
N VAL A 172 -0.26 -11.40 -4.67
CA VAL A 172 -0.50 -12.48 -5.63
C VAL A 172 -0.49 -11.94 -7.06
N GLY A 173 0.42 -12.45 -7.87
CA GLY A 173 0.70 -11.97 -9.23
C GLY A 173 1.93 -11.07 -9.33
N MET A 174 2.58 -10.75 -8.20
CA MET A 174 3.84 -10.01 -8.14
C MET A 174 5.03 -10.92 -8.50
N TYR A 175 6.06 -10.34 -9.09
CA TYR A 175 7.34 -11.03 -9.34
C TYR A 175 7.91 -11.64 -8.03
N PRO A 176 8.43 -12.87 -8.04
CA PRO A 176 8.65 -13.74 -9.21
C PRO A 176 7.42 -14.57 -9.64
N ASP A 177 6.36 -14.66 -8.85
CA ASP A 177 5.19 -15.53 -9.07
C ASP A 177 4.10 -14.87 -9.94
N THR A 178 4.46 -14.34 -11.09
CA THR A 178 3.62 -13.48 -11.96
C THR A 178 2.43 -14.19 -12.62
N GLY A 179 2.47 -15.52 -12.72
CA GLY A 179 1.41 -16.30 -13.39
C GLY A 179 0.14 -16.50 -12.57
N LYS A 180 0.10 -16.04 -11.31
CA LYS A 180 -1.01 -16.28 -10.38
C LYS A 180 -2.03 -15.15 -10.43
N SER A 181 -3.31 -15.50 -10.22
CA SER A 181 -4.41 -14.56 -9.97
C SER A 181 -5.35 -15.17 -8.92
N LEU A 182 -5.90 -14.36 -8.02
CA LEU A 182 -6.82 -14.82 -6.98
C LEU A 182 -8.23 -15.08 -7.52
N VAL A 183 -8.62 -14.33 -8.53
CA VAL A 183 -9.96 -14.37 -9.12
C VAL A 183 -9.84 -14.20 -10.64
N TYR A 184 -10.86 -14.67 -11.37
CA TYR A 184 -10.97 -14.45 -12.82
C TYR A 184 -11.99 -13.33 -13.09
N PRO A 185 -11.56 -12.16 -13.60
CA PRO A 185 -12.46 -11.01 -13.82
C PRO A 185 -13.64 -11.32 -14.73
N GLY A 186 -13.49 -12.19 -15.72
CA GLY A 186 -14.54 -12.60 -16.66
C GLY A 186 -15.74 -13.31 -16.01
N THR A 187 -15.68 -13.66 -14.72
CA THR A 187 -16.84 -14.23 -13.99
C THR A 187 -17.73 -13.18 -13.35
N PHE A 188 -17.33 -11.91 -13.34
CA PHE A 188 -18.11 -10.82 -12.76
C PHE A 188 -19.14 -10.29 -13.77
N THR A 189 -20.32 -9.93 -13.29
CA THR A 189 -21.46 -9.55 -14.14
C THR A 189 -21.59 -8.04 -14.37
N LYS A 190 -20.99 -7.21 -13.50
CA LYS A 190 -21.09 -5.75 -13.55
C LYS A 190 -19.75 -5.03 -13.51
N LEU A 191 -18.64 -5.78 -13.58
CA LEU A 191 -17.30 -5.24 -13.42
C LEU A 191 -16.98 -4.19 -14.49
N LYS A 192 -16.60 -3.00 -14.06
CA LYS A 192 -16.21 -1.86 -14.90
C LYS A 192 -14.72 -1.58 -14.82
N TRP A 193 -14.13 -1.84 -13.65
CA TRP A 193 -12.73 -1.55 -13.37
C TRP A 193 -12.05 -2.67 -12.62
N VAL A 194 -10.82 -2.94 -13.01
CA VAL A 194 -9.87 -3.78 -12.28
C VAL A 194 -8.64 -2.94 -11.99
N VAL A 195 -8.32 -2.79 -10.71
CA VAL A 195 -7.15 -2.04 -10.23
C VAL A 195 -6.22 -2.99 -9.49
N ASP A 196 -4.94 -2.92 -9.79
CA ASP A 196 -3.94 -3.74 -9.13
C ASP A 196 -2.83 -2.85 -8.55
N LEU A 197 -2.52 -3.00 -7.28
CA LEU A 197 -1.46 -2.23 -6.62
C LEU A 197 -0.06 -2.76 -6.96
N ILE A 198 0.02 -3.90 -7.63
CA ILE A 198 1.28 -4.48 -8.08
C ILE A 198 1.80 -3.66 -9.28
N TYR A 199 3.05 -3.20 -9.20
CA TYR A 199 3.74 -2.48 -10.28
C TYR A 199 4.85 -3.31 -10.96
N ASN A 200 5.20 -4.46 -10.40
CA ASN A 200 6.15 -5.39 -11.01
C ASN A 200 5.58 -6.82 -11.00
N PRO A 201 5.11 -7.35 -12.14
CA PRO A 201 5.14 -6.76 -13.48
C PRO A 201 4.17 -5.58 -13.67
N LEU A 202 4.37 -4.76 -14.70
CA LEU A 202 3.46 -3.64 -15.04
C LEU A 202 2.05 -4.11 -15.43
N ARG A 203 1.91 -5.35 -15.88
CA ARG A 203 0.63 -6.01 -16.16
C ARG A 203 0.63 -7.37 -15.51
N THR A 204 -0.08 -7.49 -14.41
CA THR A 204 -0.31 -8.76 -13.74
C THR A 204 -1.24 -9.67 -14.54
N ASN A 205 -1.26 -10.95 -14.21
CA ASN A 205 -2.19 -11.90 -14.84
C ASN A 205 -3.66 -11.45 -14.64
N LEU A 206 -3.99 -10.88 -13.46
CA LEU A 206 -5.29 -10.30 -13.19
C LEU A 206 -5.67 -9.21 -14.20
N LEU A 207 -4.79 -8.24 -14.45
CA LEU A 207 -5.02 -7.17 -15.43
C LEU A 207 -5.07 -7.67 -16.87
N CYS A 208 -4.28 -8.70 -17.22
CA CYS A 208 -4.32 -9.32 -18.55
C CYS A 208 -5.66 -10.04 -18.82
N GLN A 209 -6.28 -10.59 -17.78
CA GLN A 209 -7.57 -11.29 -17.86
C GLN A 209 -8.78 -10.33 -17.84
N ALA A 210 -8.59 -9.06 -17.49
CA ALA A 210 -9.64 -8.04 -17.40
C ALA A 210 -9.98 -7.37 -18.76
N LYS A 211 -9.40 -7.83 -19.86
CA LYS A 211 -9.60 -7.29 -21.21
C LYS A 211 -10.92 -7.72 -21.83
#